data_f889ea48c091dc3c62eb8f9c3828d955
#
_entry.id   f889ea48c091dc3c62eb8f9c3828d955
#
_cell.length_a   1.000
_cell.length_b   1.000
_cell.length_c   1.000
_cell.angle_alpha   90.00
_cell.angle_beta   90.00
_cell.angle_gamma   90.00
#
_symmetry.space_group_name_H-M   'P 1'
#
loop_
_entity.id
_entity.type
_entity.pdbx_description
1 polymer ?
#
loop_
_entity_poly.entity_id
_entity_poly.type
_entity_poly.pdbx_seq_one_letter_code
_entity_poly.pdbx_strand_id
1 'polypeptide(L)'
;NTSRSCPARASLMTGLYQHQAGIGQMSEDPFKQENQKSPNDWGVPGYKGFLNRNCVTIAEVLKEGGYHTYMAGKWHLGMHGEEKWPLQRGFERFYGILAGACSYLRPSGGRGLTLDNTKLPTPEAPYYTTDAFTDYAIRFVDEQKDDKPFFLYLAFNAPHWPLQAKEEDIQKFTKIYREKGWDEIREARRKRMTKMGIIDSSTEFAEWENRKWDELTEQEKDKVAYRMAVYAAQVHCVDYNVGKLLDYLKKNHKLDNTLVMFLSDNGACAEPYAELGGGKVSEINDPACSVFPSYGRAWAQVSNT
;
A
#
# COMPACT_ATOMS: atom_id res chain seq x y z
N ASN A 1 4.40 -16.94 4.49
CA ASN A 1 3.88 -15.72 3.90
C ASN A 1 2.35 -15.72 3.94
N THR A 2 1.73 -14.56 3.98
CA THR A 2 0.28 -14.42 4.11
C THR A 2 -0.22 -13.34 3.15
N SER A 3 -1.47 -13.43 2.75
CA SER A 3 -2.13 -12.50 1.83
C SER A 3 -2.66 -11.22 2.51
N ARG A 4 -2.27 -10.94 3.76
CA ARG A 4 -2.71 -9.77 4.52
C ARG A 4 -1.53 -8.83 4.79
N SER A 5 -1.80 -7.52 4.77
CA SER A 5 -0.80 -6.46 4.74
C SER A 5 0.23 -6.50 5.88
N CYS A 6 -0.17 -6.31 7.14
CA CYS A 6 0.82 -6.24 8.22
C CYS A 6 1.55 -7.57 8.48
N PRO A 7 0.92 -8.76 8.41
CA PRO A 7 1.66 -10.00 8.48
C PRO A 7 2.69 -10.17 7.35
N ALA A 8 2.32 -9.84 6.10
CA ALA A 8 3.25 -9.91 4.97
C ALA A 8 4.43 -8.93 5.14
N ARG A 9 4.14 -7.70 5.61
CA ARG A 9 5.19 -6.69 5.91
C ARG A 9 6.10 -7.13 7.05
N ALA A 10 5.58 -7.82 8.07
CA ALA A 10 6.38 -8.39 9.14
C ALA A 10 7.40 -9.40 8.58
N SER A 11 6.95 -10.31 7.72
CA SER A 11 7.85 -11.26 7.05
C SER A 11 8.86 -10.57 6.14
N LEU A 12 8.45 -9.54 5.39
CA LEU A 12 9.32 -8.77 4.52
C LEU A 12 10.44 -8.06 5.32
N MET A 13 10.07 -7.44 6.43
CA MET A 13 11.03 -6.66 7.24
C MET A 13 11.98 -7.53 8.07
N THR A 14 11.60 -8.77 8.40
CA THR A 14 12.35 -9.60 9.35
C THR A 14 12.93 -10.88 8.77
N GLY A 15 12.46 -11.31 7.60
CA GLY A 15 12.79 -12.62 7.04
C GLY A 15 12.17 -13.81 7.79
N LEU A 16 11.36 -13.56 8.79
CA LEU A 16 10.71 -14.58 9.62
C LEU A 16 9.27 -14.83 9.20
N TYR A 17 8.69 -15.93 9.66
CA TYR A 17 7.24 -16.05 9.62
C TYR A 17 6.60 -14.99 10.51
N GLN A 18 5.48 -14.47 10.06
CA GLN A 18 4.77 -13.37 10.74
C GLN A 18 4.40 -13.67 12.21
N HIS A 19 4.10 -14.92 12.54
CA HIS A 19 3.84 -15.36 13.92
C HIS A 19 5.09 -15.27 14.80
N GLN A 20 6.26 -15.56 14.25
CA GLN A 20 7.54 -15.43 14.98
C GLN A 20 7.84 -13.96 15.26
N ALA A 21 7.47 -13.08 14.32
CA ALA A 21 7.63 -11.63 14.47
C ALA A 21 6.56 -10.97 15.36
N GLY A 22 5.52 -11.71 15.78
CA GLY A 22 4.45 -11.21 16.65
C GLY A 22 3.21 -10.68 15.95
N ILE A 23 3.13 -10.79 14.61
CA ILE A 23 2.02 -10.26 13.80
C ILE A 23 1.35 -11.39 13.00
N GLY A 24 0.71 -12.33 13.67
CA GLY A 24 -0.01 -13.44 13.05
C GLY A 24 -1.29 -13.02 12.34
N GLN A 25 -1.78 -11.80 12.60
CA GLN A 25 -2.99 -11.24 12.00
C GLN A 25 -2.90 -9.72 11.84
N MET A 26 -3.97 -9.09 11.36
CA MET A 26 -4.02 -7.64 11.20
C MET A 26 -3.89 -6.92 12.54
N SER A 27 -3.05 -5.89 12.57
CA SER A 27 -2.79 -5.11 13.78
C SER A 27 -3.97 -4.25 14.23
N GLU A 28 -4.95 -4.03 13.37
CA GLU A 28 -6.19 -3.31 13.66
C GLU A 28 -7.31 -4.21 14.18
N ASP A 29 -7.18 -5.54 14.06
CA ASP A 29 -8.22 -6.46 14.50
C ASP A 29 -8.30 -6.43 16.05
N PRO A 30 -9.35 -5.86 16.65
CA PRO A 30 -9.46 -5.78 18.09
C PRO A 30 -9.75 -7.16 18.66
N PHE A 31 -8.94 -7.61 19.59
CA PHE A 31 -9.27 -8.73 20.44
C PHE A 31 -9.74 -8.19 21.79
N LYS A 32 -11.01 -8.38 22.11
CA LYS A 32 -11.58 -7.94 23.38
C LYS A 32 -11.40 -9.01 24.45
N GLN A 33 -10.33 -8.91 25.23
CA GLN A 33 -10.21 -9.60 26.52
C GLN A 33 -10.20 -8.58 27.66
N GLU A 34 -10.81 -8.93 28.79
CA GLU A 34 -10.98 -8.05 29.96
C GLU A 34 -9.69 -7.47 30.56
N ASN A 35 -8.53 -8.06 30.27
CA ASN A 35 -7.23 -7.65 30.85
C ASN A 35 -6.19 -7.22 29.79
N GLN A 36 -6.62 -6.75 28.65
CA GLN A 36 -5.77 -6.47 27.49
C GLN A 36 -4.96 -5.17 27.71
N LYS A 37 -3.63 -5.28 27.69
CA LYS A 37 -2.70 -4.13 27.83
C LYS A 37 -2.62 -3.24 26.56
N SER A 38 -3.02 -3.77 25.42
CA SER A 38 -3.05 -3.06 24.14
C SER A 38 -4.22 -3.60 23.31
N PRO A 39 -4.96 -2.76 22.58
CA PRO A 39 -6.13 -3.19 21.81
C PRO A 39 -5.88 -4.36 20.85
N ASN A 40 -4.63 -4.54 20.41
CA ASN A 40 -4.24 -5.48 19.37
C ASN A 40 -3.31 -6.60 19.87
N ASP A 41 -3.02 -6.64 21.15
CA ASP A 41 -2.23 -7.70 21.79
C ASP A 41 -3.15 -8.77 22.38
N TRP A 42 -3.15 -9.96 21.79
CA TRP A 42 -3.96 -11.09 22.26
C TRP A 42 -3.34 -11.85 23.43
N GLY A 43 -2.24 -11.36 23.98
CA GLY A 43 -1.57 -11.98 25.11
C GLY A 43 -0.72 -13.20 24.77
N VAL A 44 -0.68 -13.62 23.49
CA VAL A 44 0.14 -14.74 23.02
C VAL A 44 1.27 -14.25 22.08
N PRO A 45 2.43 -14.92 22.06
CA PRO A 45 3.62 -14.41 21.37
C PRO A 45 3.44 -14.10 19.87
N GLY A 46 2.67 -14.94 19.16
CA GLY A 46 2.44 -14.78 17.72
C GLY A 46 1.42 -13.71 17.33
N TYR A 47 0.72 -13.09 18.29
CA TYR A 47 -0.41 -12.18 18.05
C TYR A 47 -0.31 -10.94 18.94
N LYS A 48 0.82 -10.26 18.86
CA LYS A 48 1.07 -9.01 19.60
C LYS A 48 0.50 -7.77 18.93
N GLY A 49 0.20 -7.86 17.62
CA GLY A 49 -0.24 -6.72 16.81
C GLY A 49 0.88 -5.72 16.49
N PHE A 50 2.12 -6.04 16.83
CA PHE A 50 3.32 -5.26 16.52
C PHE A 50 4.55 -6.17 16.45
N LEU A 51 5.62 -5.69 15.81
CA LEU A 51 6.90 -6.44 15.79
C LEU A 51 7.44 -6.60 17.21
N ASN A 52 7.60 -7.85 17.64
CA ASN A 52 8.18 -8.16 18.94
C ASN A 52 9.70 -7.85 18.97
N ARG A 53 10.33 -7.94 20.12
CA ARG A 53 11.77 -7.70 20.30
C ARG A 53 12.65 -8.94 20.10
N ASN A 54 12.06 -10.07 19.71
CA ASN A 54 12.78 -11.32 19.41
C ASN A 54 13.15 -11.40 17.92
N CYS A 55 12.84 -10.41 17.13
CA CYS A 55 13.22 -10.28 15.73
C CYS A 55 13.95 -8.97 15.47
N VAL A 56 14.87 -8.99 14.54
CA VAL A 56 15.51 -7.81 13.98
C VAL A 56 14.89 -7.48 12.62
N THR A 57 14.87 -6.21 12.26
CA THR A 57 14.45 -5.77 10.93
C THR A 57 15.63 -5.65 10.00
N ILE A 58 15.39 -5.70 8.69
CA ILE A 58 16.43 -5.40 7.69
C ILE A 58 17.04 -4.01 7.90
N ALA A 59 16.26 -3.04 8.37
CA ALA A 59 16.76 -1.69 8.68
C ALA A 59 17.75 -1.71 9.86
N GLU A 60 17.43 -2.45 10.95
CA GLU A 60 18.34 -2.61 12.08
C GLU A 60 19.68 -3.26 11.62
N VAL A 61 19.61 -4.33 10.83
CA VAL A 61 20.80 -5.03 10.32
C VAL A 61 21.65 -4.13 9.42
N LEU A 62 21.04 -3.44 8.47
CA LEU A 62 21.77 -2.58 7.53
C LEU A 62 22.34 -1.35 8.21
N LYS A 63 21.66 -0.80 9.21
CA LYS A 63 22.19 0.30 10.03
C LYS A 63 23.47 -0.10 10.78
N GLU A 64 23.49 -1.27 11.39
CA GLU A 64 24.73 -1.82 11.99
C GLU A 64 25.81 -2.08 10.95
N GLY A 65 25.42 -2.42 9.71
CA GLY A 65 26.31 -2.56 8.56
C GLY A 65 26.81 -1.23 7.97
N GLY A 66 26.48 -0.10 8.60
CA GLY A 66 26.96 1.23 8.20
C GLY A 66 26.12 1.93 7.13
N TYR A 67 24.92 1.43 6.84
CA TYR A 67 23.98 2.09 5.95
C TYR A 67 23.20 3.18 6.66
N HIS A 68 22.88 4.25 5.96
CA HIS A 68 21.75 5.09 6.32
C HIS A 68 20.43 4.38 6.01
N THR A 69 19.42 4.58 6.84
CA THR A 69 18.17 3.82 6.74
C THR A 69 16.97 4.77 6.76
N TYR A 70 16.25 4.79 5.65
CA TYR A 70 15.14 5.73 5.42
C TYR A 70 13.86 4.98 5.09
N MET A 71 12.74 5.53 5.56
CA MET A 71 11.43 5.00 5.22
C MET A 71 10.48 6.13 4.86
N ALA A 72 9.76 5.98 3.77
CA ALA A 72 8.62 6.81 3.42
C ALA A 72 7.40 5.94 3.07
N GLY A 73 6.24 6.24 3.66
CA GLY A 73 4.99 5.56 3.38
C GLY A 73 4.36 4.80 4.54
N LYS A 74 3.76 3.67 4.26
CA LYS A 74 2.97 2.86 5.19
C LYS A 74 3.85 1.93 6.03
N TRP A 75 3.82 2.11 7.36
CA TRP A 75 4.48 1.21 8.33
C TRP A 75 3.68 -0.07 8.60
N HIS A 76 2.56 0.04 9.28
CA HIS A 76 1.62 -1.04 9.59
C HIS A 76 2.20 -2.22 10.40
N LEU A 77 3.23 -1.97 11.22
CA LEU A 77 3.91 -2.98 12.05
C LEU A 77 3.94 -2.62 13.54
N GLY A 78 2.99 -1.78 13.97
CA GLY A 78 2.81 -1.30 15.33
C GLY A 78 2.57 0.20 15.35
N MET A 79 1.34 0.62 15.71
CA MET A 79 0.93 2.02 15.67
C MET A 79 0.70 2.62 17.07
N HIS A 80 0.41 1.79 18.05
CA HIS A 80 0.13 2.22 19.41
C HIS A 80 1.38 2.13 20.28
N GLY A 81 1.91 3.28 20.68
CA GLY A 81 3.16 3.43 21.41
C GLY A 81 4.36 3.68 20.50
N GLU A 82 5.06 4.78 20.78
CA GLU A 82 6.20 5.25 19.98
C GLU A 82 7.32 4.19 19.89
N GLU A 83 7.48 3.38 20.91
CA GLU A 83 8.46 2.29 20.98
C GLU A 83 8.32 1.23 19.88
N LYS A 84 7.23 1.27 19.11
CA LYS A 84 6.91 0.34 18.01
C LYS A 84 7.06 0.99 16.62
N TRP A 85 7.38 2.28 16.57
CA TRP A 85 7.43 3.05 15.33
C TRP A 85 8.73 2.83 14.57
N PRO A 86 8.82 3.27 13.30
CA PRO A 86 9.96 2.99 12.43
C PRO A 86 11.33 3.35 13.00
N LEU A 87 11.47 4.50 13.68
CA LEU A 87 12.77 4.93 14.21
C LEU A 87 13.29 3.96 15.29
N GLN A 88 12.39 3.37 16.08
CA GLN A 88 12.72 2.38 17.10
C GLN A 88 12.93 0.97 16.53
N ARG A 89 12.79 0.83 15.20
CA ARG A 89 12.98 -0.41 14.45
C ARG A 89 14.00 -0.25 13.31
N GLY A 90 15.00 0.59 13.55
CA GLY A 90 16.21 0.69 12.74
C GLY A 90 16.20 1.77 11.66
N PHE A 91 15.13 2.48 11.42
CA PHE A 91 15.12 3.62 10.50
C PHE A 91 15.62 4.90 11.18
N GLU A 92 16.41 5.69 10.46
CA GLU A 92 16.92 6.99 10.92
C GLU A 92 15.94 8.13 10.63
N ARG A 93 15.22 8.00 9.52
CA ARG A 93 14.20 8.95 9.10
C ARG A 93 12.93 8.20 8.67
N PHE A 94 11.81 8.79 8.96
CA PHE A 94 10.50 8.28 8.58
C PHE A 94 9.55 9.41 8.20
N TYR A 95 8.83 9.25 7.11
CA TYR A 95 7.66 10.06 6.80
C TYR A 95 6.55 9.17 6.28
N GLY A 96 5.37 9.20 6.90
CA GLY A 96 4.26 8.39 6.42
C GLY A 96 3.17 8.14 7.43
N ILE A 97 2.49 7.03 7.26
CA ILE A 97 1.40 6.59 8.14
C ILE A 97 1.80 5.36 8.94
N LEU A 98 1.45 5.36 10.22
CA LEU A 98 1.66 4.20 11.10
C LEU A 98 0.59 3.13 10.89
N ALA A 99 -0.60 3.53 10.47
CA ALA A 99 -1.77 2.69 10.22
C ALA A 99 -1.71 1.95 8.86
N GLY A 100 -2.67 1.04 8.66
CA GLY A 100 -2.76 0.22 7.45
C GLY A 100 -3.31 0.94 6.22
N ALA A 101 -4.03 2.02 6.38
CA ALA A 101 -4.62 2.83 5.31
C ALA A 101 -4.91 4.25 5.80
N CYS A 102 -5.04 5.18 4.88
CA CYS A 102 -5.47 6.57 5.16
C CYS A 102 -6.17 7.16 3.94
N SER A 103 -6.79 8.33 4.11
CA SER A 103 -7.17 9.16 2.97
C SER A 103 -5.93 9.62 2.21
N TYR A 104 -5.95 9.54 0.88
CA TYR A 104 -4.83 10.01 0.04
C TYR A 104 -4.74 11.52 -0.01
N LEU A 105 -5.88 12.19 0.14
CA LEU A 105 -6.01 13.65 0.02
C LEU A 105 -5.93 14.36 1.37
N ARG A 106 -6.39 13.71 2.45
CA ARG A 106 -6.48 14.32 3.79
C ARG A 106 -6.25 13.28 4.90
N PRO A 107 -5.05 12.70 5.01
CA PRO A 107 -4.72 11.80 6.12
C PRO A 107 -4.86 12.54 7.45
N SER A 108 -5.62 11.97 8.41
CA SER A 108 -5.94 12.64 9.67
C SER A 108 -6.20 11.67 10.82
N GLY A 109 -6.21 12.19 12.04
CA GLY A 109 -6.50 11.42 13.26
C GLY A 109 -5.57 10.23 13.45
N GLY A 110 -6.10 9.06 13.83
CA GLY A 110 -5.33 7.82 14.00
C GLY A 110 -4.70 7.27 12.71
N ARG A 111 -5.10 7.80 11.56
CA ARG A 111 -4.58 7.48 10.22
C ARG A 111 -3.86 8.68 9.59
N GLY A 112 -3.43 9.63 10.41
CA GLY A 112 -2.67 10.81 10.02
C GLY A 112 -1.20 10.52 9.77
N LEU A 113 -0.51 11.57 9.37
CA LEU A 113 0.91 11.54 9.03
C LEU A 113 1.80 11.64 10.27
N THR A 114 2.98 11.08 10.15
CA THR A 114 4.05 11.17 11.14
C THR A 114 5.36 11.46 10.42
N LEU A 115 6.12 12.42 10.92
CA LEU A 115 7.50 12.69 10.51
C LEU A 115 8.43 12.31 11.66
N ASP A 116 9.28 11.34 11.42
CA ASP A 116 10.12 10.72 12.43
C ASP A 116 9.25 10.19 13.59
N ASN A 117 9.27 10.79 14.78
CA ASN A 117 8.38 10.45 15.89
C ASN A 117 7.30 11.53 16.15
N THR A 118 7.17 12.52 15.29
CA THR A 118 6.23 13.62 15.46
C THR A 118 4.99 13.45 14.61
N LYS A 119 3.82 13.34 15.23
CA LYS A 119 2.54 13.36 14.52
C LYS A 119 2.31 14.73 13.90
N LEU A 120 1.97 14.74 12.63
CA LEU A 120 1.72 15.95 11.88
C LEU A 120 0.23 16.32 11.87
N PRO A 121 -0.11 17.59 11.70
CA PRO A 121 -1.48 18.00 11.43
C PRO A 121 -1.96 17.45 10.08
N THR A 122 -3.27 17.47 9.85
CA THR A 122 -3.84 17.18 8.54
C THR A 122 -3.26 18.15 7.52
N PRO A 123 -2.71 17.65 6.40
CA PRO A 123 -2.11 18.53 5.41
C PRO A 123 -3.14 19.43 4.73
N GLU A 124 -2.69 20.61 4.33
CA GLU A 124 -3.49 21.52 3.51
C GLU A 124 -3.52 21.04 2.04
N ALA A 125 -4.64 21.32 1.36
CA ALA A 125 -4.75 21.03 -0.07
C ALA A 125 -3.95 22.08 -0.91
N PRO A 126 -3.38 21.68 -2.07
CA PRO A 126 -3.42 20.34 -2.63
C PRO A 126 -2.41 19.37 -1.99
N TYR A 127 -2.84 18.18 -1.65
CA TYR A 127 -1.99 17.12 -1.08
C TYR A 127 -2.38 15.75 -1.66
N TYR A 128 -1.39 14.90 -1.93
CA TYR A 128 -1.60 13.52 -2.32
C TYR A 128 -0.49 12.62 -1.72
N THR A 129 -0.88 11.60 -0.96
CA THR A 129 0.07 10.78 -0.18
C THR A 129 1.16 10.15 -1.03
N THR A 130 0.82 9.63 -2.22
CA THR A 130 1.79 8.93 -3.10
C THR A 130 2.91 9.87 -3.53
N ASP A 131 2.57 11.11 -3.89
CA ASP A 131 3.56 12.13 -4.24
C ASP A 131 4.43 12.50 -3.02
N ALA A 132 3.78 12.80 -1.90
CA ALA A 132 4.46 13.22 -0.69
C ALA A 132 5.42 12.15 -0.16
N PHE A 133 5.06 10.86 -0.24
CA PHE A 133 5.96 9.78 0.17
C PHE A 133 7.21 9.74 -0.70
N THR A 134 7.07 9.93 -1.99
CA THR A 134 8.21 9.98 -2.92
C THR A 134 9.06 11.23 -2.69
N ASP A 135 8.44 12.38 -2.46
CA ASP A 135 9.16 13.62 -2.17
C ASP A 135 10.01 13.51 -0.91
N TYR A 136 9.47 12.92 0.16
CA TYR A 136 10.22 12.68 1.37
C TYR A 136 11.28 11.58 1.21
N ALA A 137 11.03 10.54 0.42
CA ALA A 137 12.03 9.52 0.09
C ALA A 137 13.24 10.15 -0.61
N ILE A 138 13.00 10.99 -1.62
CA ILE A 138 14.03 11.74 -2.33
C ILE A 138 14.75 12.68 -1.37
N ARG A 139 14.00 13.45 -0.59
CA ARG A 139 14.54 14.40 0.39
C ARG A 139 15.48 13.73 1.38
N PHE A 140 15.14 12.57 1.93
CA PHE A 140 15.99 11.87 2.89
C PHE A 140 17.33 11.43 2.28
N VAL A 141 17.31 10.97 1.03
CA VAL A 141 18.55 10.62 0.31
C VAL A 141 19.36 11.88 -0.05
N ASP A 142 18.69 12.99 -0.39
CA ASP A 142 19.32 14.26 -0.74
C ASP A 142 19.96 14.97 0.47
N GLU A 143 19.36 14.85 1.64
CA GLU A 143 19.85 15.43 2.89
C GLU A 143 21.08 14.68 3.45
N GLN A 144 21.43 13.49 2.93
CA GLN A 144 22.59 12.73 3.35
C GLN A 144 23.88 13.50 3.03
N LYS A 145 24.78 13.64 4.02
CA LYS A 145 25.99 14.47 3.91
C LYS A 145 27.28 13.69 3.69
N ASP A 146 27.23 12.38 3.77
CA ASP A 146 28.37 11.48 3.58
C ASP A 146 28.12 10.50 2.42
N ASP A 147 29.15 9.72 2.07
CA ASP A 147 29.11 8.76 0.96
C ASP A 147 28.70 7.33 1.40
N LYS A 148 28.17 7.17 2.61
CA LYS A 148 27.70 5.87 3.06
C LYS A 148 26.57 5.34 2.17
N PRO A 149 26.44 4.03 2.02
CA PRO A 149 25.29 3.46 1.34
C PRO A 149 24.00 3.74 2.10
N PHE A 150 22.87 3.72 1.40
CA PHE A 150 21.55 3.89 2.01
C PHE A 150 20.64 2.68 1.73
N PHE A 151 19.74 2.44 2.65
CA PHE A 151 18.57 1.59 2.50
C PHE A 151 17.32 2.47 2.55
N LEU A 152 16.57 2.48 1.48
CA LEU A 152 15.30 3.21 1.39
C LEU A 152 14.14 2.23 1.23
N TYR A 153 13.20 2.26 2.17
CA TYR A 153 11.93 1.55 2.07
C TYR A 153 10.81 2.54 1.70
N LEU A 154 10.53 2.66 0.39
CA LEU A 154 9.41 3.44 -0.12
C LEU A 154 8.17 2.55 -0.20
N ALA A 155 7.32 2.66 0.80
CA ALA A 155 6.19 1.78 1.04
C ALA A 155 4.86 2.47 0.75
N PHE A 156 4.47 2.52 -0.52
CA PHE A 156 3.20 3.13 -0.91
C PHE A 156 2.00 2.46 -0.23
N ASN A 157 0.99 3.25 0.14
CA ASN A 157 -0.32 2.76 0.51
C ASN A 157 -1.20 2.50 -0.73
N ALA A 158 -0.87 3.08 -1.86
CA ALA A 158 -1.55 2.85 -3.13
C ALA A 158 -1.31 1.42 -3.66
N PRO A 159 -2.31 0.80 -4.28
CA PRO A 159 -3.67 1.27 -4.56
C PRO A 159 -4.72 0.81 -3.52
N HIS A 160 -4.34 0.73 -2.24
CA HIS A 160 -5.25 0.33 -1.15
C HIS A 160 -6.46 1.29 -1.05
N TRP A 161 -7.58 0.80 -0.58
CA TRP A 161 -8.73 1.64 -0.20
C TRP A 161 -8.31 2.79 0.78
N PRO A 162 -8.96 3.99 0.69
CA PRO A 162 -10.04 4.40 -0.18
C PRO A 162 -9.60 4.66 -1.62
N LEU A 163 -10.53 4.50 -2.58
CA LEU A 163 -10.25 4.79 -3.98
C LEU A 163 -10.31 6.31 -4.22
N GLN A 164 -9.16 6.93 -4.22
CA GLN A 164 -8.98 8.38 -4.38
C GLN A 164 -7.78 8.64 -5.27
N ALA A 165 -7.96 9.41 -6.33
CA ALA A 165 -6.90 9.79 -7.24
C ALA A 165 -7.09 11.24 -7.71
N LYS A 166 -6.10 11.76 -8.42
CA LYS A 166 -6.17 13.07 -9.04
C LYS A 166 -7.12 13.00 -10.25
N GLU A 167 -7.98 13.98 -10.39
CA GLU A 167 -9.01 14.00 -11.45
C GLU A 167 -8.38 13.91 -12.84
N GLU A 168 -7.28 14.58 -13.07
CA GLU A 168 -6.54 14.54 -14.34
C GLU A 168 -6.06 13.13 -14.73
N ASP A 169 -5.71 12.30 -13.73
CA ASP A 169 -5.31 10.92 -13.96
C ASP A 169 -6.53 10.00 -14.15
N ILE A 170 -7.63 10.25 -13.44
CA ILE A 170 -8.88 9.50 -13.61
C ILE A 170 -9.40 9.63 -15.03
N GLN A 171 -9.40 10.86 -15.59
CA GLN A 171 -9.90 11.14 -16.93
C GLN A 171 -9.14 10.36 -18.02
N LYS A 172 -7.84 10.10 -17.84
CA LYS A 172 -7.05 9.28 -18.77
C LYS A 172 -7.62 7.88 -18.96
N PHE A 173 -8.18 7.30 -17.91
CA PHE A 173 -8.61 5.90 -17.89
C PHE A 173 -10.12 5.72 -18.07
N THR A 174 -10.94 6.70 -17.70
CA THR A 174 -12.40 6.57 -17.72
C THR A 174 -12.93 6.12 -19.07
N LYS A 175 -12.47 6.76 -20.15
CA LYS A 175 -12.88 6.41 -21.52
C LYS A 175 -12.46 4.98 -21.88
N ILE A 176 -11.23 4.60 -21.55
CA ILE A 176 -10.68 3.27 -21.86
C ILE A 176 -11.51 2.19 -21.21
N TYR A 177 -11.79 2.32 -19.90
CA TYR A 177 -12.58 1.33 -19.17
C TYR A 177 -14.04 1.29 -19.62
N ARG A 178 -14.60 2.46 -19.97
CA ARG A 178 -15.99 2.54 -20.46
C ARG A 178 -16.19 1.88 -21.82
N GLU A 179 -15.24 2.03 -22.73
CA GLU A 179 -15.30 1.49 -24.08
C GLU A 179 -14.98 0.00 -24.12
N LYS A 180 -13.97 -0.43 -23.36
CA LYS A 180 -13.45 -1.80 -23.42
C LYS A 180 -14.04 -2.74 -22.38
N GLY A 181 -14.36 -2.23 -21.20
CA GLY A 181 -14.80 -3.05 -20.08
C GLY A 181 -13.71 -3.95 -19.50
N TRP A 182 -14.02 -4.59 -18.39
CA TRP A 182 -13.06 -5.42 -17.67
C TRP A 182 -12.67 -6.72 -18.37
N ASP A 183 -13.56 -7.33 -19.12
CA ASP A 183 -13.27 -8.61 -19.80
C ASP A 183 -12.17 -8.42 -20.85
N GLU A 184 -12.32 -7.42 -21.73
CA GLU A 184 -11.34 -7.11 -22.77
C GLU A 184 -10.00 -6.67 -22.17
N ILE A 185 -10.03 -5.80 -21.17
CA ILE A 185 -8.82 -5.28 -20.52
C ILE A 185 -8.07 -6.41 -19.81
N ARG A 186 -8.78 -7.30 -19.10
CA ARG A 186 -8.19 -8.46 -18.44
C ARG A 186 -7.50 -9.39 -19.42
N GLU A 187 -8.16 -9.71 -20.53
CA GLU A 187 -7.59 -10.58 -21.55
C GLU A 187 -6.40 -9.91 -22.29
N ALA A 188 -6.49 -8.64 -22.59
CA ALA A 188 -5.39 -7.88 -23.18
C ALA A 188 -4.15 -7.85 -22.26
N ARG A 189 -4.36 -7.70 -20.96
CA ARG A 189 -3.28 -7.77 -19.96
C ARG A 189 -2.69 -9.18 -19.88
N ARG A 190 -3.51 -10.22 -19.82
CA ARG A 190 -3.04 -11.61 -19.82
C ARG A 190 -2.11 -11.88 -21.02
N LYS A 191 -2.55 -11.53 -22.23
CA LYS A 191 -1.75 -11.67 -23.46
C LYS A 191 -0.43 -10.94 -23.38
N ARG A 192 -0.44 -9.72 -22.85
CA ARG A 192 0.79 -8.91 -22.68
C ARG A 192 1.75 -9.51 -21.67
N MET A 193 1.25 -9.97 -20.51
CA MET A 193 2.04 -10.64 -19.48
C MET A 193 2.69 -11.93 -20.00
N THR A 194 1.94 -12.74 -20.75
CA THR A 194 2.48 -13.95 -21.40
C THR A 194 3.58 -13.58 -22.41
N LYS A 195 3.33 -12.56 -23.25
CA LYS A 195 4.33 -12.10 -24.24
C LYS A 195 5.61 -11.59 -23.57
N MET A 196 5.51 -10.99 -22.39
CA MET A 196 6.65 -10.50 -21.59
C MET A 196 7.33 -11.59 -20.79
N GLY A 197 6.81 -12.82 -20.78
CA GLY A 197 7.34 -13.93 -19.96
C GLY A 197 7.10 -13.77 -18.45
N ILE A 198 6.16 -12.91 -18.04
CA ILE A 198 5.79 -12.73 -16.62
C ILE A 198 4.94 -13.92 -16.13
N ILE A 199 4.10 -14.46 -17.00
CA ILE A 199 3.32 -15.68 -16.77
C ILE A 199 3.53 -16.66 -17.91
N ASP A 200 3.40 -17.94 -17.61
CA ASP A 200 3.40 -18.99 -18.63
C ASP A 200 2.08 -18.99 -19.42
N SER A 201 2.10 -19.42 -20.68
CA SER A 201 0.90 -19.53 -21.51
C SER A 201 -0.11 -20.56 -20.98
N SER A 202 0.36 -21.53 -20.22
CA SER A 202 -0.46 -22.54 -19.54
C SER A 202 -1.03 -22.07 -18.20
N THR A 203 -0.69 -20.87 -17.74
CA THR A 203 -1.21 -20.32 -16.48
C THR A 203 -2.72 -20.16 -16.56
N GLU A 204 -3.43 -20.92 -15.75
CA GLU A 204 -4.87 -20.80 -15.58
C GLU A 204 -5.20 -19.69 -14.57
N PHE A 205 -6.18 -18.87 -14.90
CA PHE A 205 -6.74 -17.90 -13.97
C PHE A 205 -7.87 -18.51 -13.18
N ALA A 206 -8.10 -18.00 -11.98
CA ALA A 206 -9.27 -18.35 -11.20
C ALA A 206 -10.56 -18.10 -12.00
N GLU A 207 -11.57 -18.93 -11.74
CA GLU A 207 -12.89 -18.78 -12.33
C GLU A 207 -13.44 -17.38 -12.13
N TRP A 208 -14.02 -16.81 -13.19
CA TRP A 208 -14.58 -15.47 -13.17
C TRP A 208 -15.96 -15.50 -12.51
N GLU A 209 -16.10 -14.85 -11.38
CA GLU A 209 -17.32 -14.84 -10.57
C GLU A 209 -18.20 -13.60 -10.77
N ASN A 210 -17.68 -12.59 -11.50
CA ASN A 210 -18.45 -11.40 -11.81
C ASN A 210 -19.34 -11.59 -13.03
N ARG A 211 -20.35 -10.70 -13.16
CA ARG A 211 -21.06 -10.55 -14.41
C ARG A 211 -20.10 -10.12 -15.50
N LYS A 212 -20.35 -10.55 -16.72
CA LYS A 212 -19.63 -10.05 -17.89
C LYS A 212 -19.98 -8.58 -18.13
N TRP A 213 -19.06 -7.86 -18.73
CA TRP A 213 -19.28 -6.45 -19.03
C TRP A 213 -20.56 -6.17 -19.81
N ASP A 214 -20.86 -6.99 -20.81
CA ASP A 214 -22.04 -6.86 -21.64
C ASP A 214 -23.36 -7.14 -20.93
N GLU A 215 -23.34 -7.77 -19.78
CA GLU A 215 -24.50 -8.03 -18.93
C GLU A 215 -24.88 -6.83 -18.03
N LEU A 216 -24.04 -5.81 -18.01
CA LEU A 216 -24.29 -4.60 -17.23
C LEU A 216 -25.16 -3.62 -18.00
N THR A 217 -26.03 -2.93 -17.28
CA THR A 217 -26.73 -1.75 -17.82
C THR A 217 -25.76 -0.61 -18.09
N GLU A 218 -26.12 0.31 -18.96
CA GLU A 218 -25.27 1.48 -19.29
C GLU A 218 -24.92 2.29 -18.05
N GLN A 219 -25.87 2.46 -17.13
CA GLN A 219 -25.66 3.17 -15.88
C GLN A 219 -24.68 2.45 -14.94
N GLU A 220 -24.73 1.11 -14.89
CA GLU A 220 -23.76 0.31 -14.14
C GLU A 220 -22.37 0.41 -14.78
N LYS A 221 -22.29 0.33 -16.12
CA LYS A 221 -21.01 0.47 -16.86
C LYS A 221 -20.36 1.81 -16.56
N ASP A 222 -21.11 2.92 -16.55
CA ASP A 222 -20.58 4.25 -16.24
C ASP A 222 -19.97 4.29 -14.82
N LYS A 223 -20.69 3.78 -13.82
CA LYS A 223 -20.22 3.76 -12.43
C LYS A 223 -18.99 2.90 -12.23
N VAL A 224 -19.00 1.69 -12.80
CA VAL A 224 -17.91 0.75 -12.63
C VAL A 224 -16.68 1.17 -13.42
N ALA A 225 -16.85 1.70 -14.65
CA ALA A 225 -15.75 2.25 -15.44
C ALA A 225 -15.06 3.39 -14.69
N TYR A 226 -15.81 4.29 -14.07
CA TYR A 226 -15.24 5.36 -13.26
C TYR A 226 -14.45 4.82 -12.06
N ARG A 227 -14.99 3.85 -11.32
CA ARG A 227 -14.28 3.21 -10.21
C ARG A 227 -12.98 2.55 -10.64
N MET A 228 -13.02 1.81 -11.76
CA MET A 228 -11.82 1.19 -12.34
C MET A 228 -10.81 2.25 -12.76
N ALA A 229 -11.27 3.38 -13.31
CA ALA A 229 -10.40 4.50 -13.67
C ALA A 229 -9.72 5.13 -12.45
N VAL A 230 -10.43 5.29 -11.33
CA VAL A 230 -9.82 5.77 -10.07
C VAL A 230 -8.72 4.82 -9.60
N TYR A 231 -8.98 3.51 -9.61
CA TYR A 231 -8.00 2.51 -9.25
C TYR A 231 -6.76 2.55 -10.18
N ALA A 232 -6.99 2.59 -11.49
CA ALA A 232 -5.91 2.68 -12.47
C ALA A 232 -5.09 3.98 -12.31
N ALA A 233 -5.75 5.09 -11.98
CA ALA A 233 -5.08 6.36 -11.70
C ALA A 233 -4.19 6.28 -10.45
N GLN A 234 -4.60 5.56 -9.40
CA GLN A 234 -3.73 5.30 -8.25
C GLN A 234 -2.48 4.51 -8.65
N VAL A 235 -2.63 3.45 -9.46
CA VAL A 235 -1.51 2.66 -9.97
C VAL A 235 -0.60 3.49 -10.88
N HIS A 236 -1.19 4.30 -11.77
CA HIS A 236 -0.45 5.22 -12.63
C HIS A 236 0.38 6.23 -11.81
N CYS A 237 -0.19 6.76 -10.74
CA CYS A 237 0.53 7.66 -9.85
C CYS A 237 1.72 6.98 -9.15
N VAL A 238 1.60 5.70 -8.78
CA VAL A 238 2.73 4.91 -8.26
C VAL A 238 3.83 4.79 -9.31
N ASP A 239 3.49 4.40 -10.54
CA ASP A 239 4.44 4.26 -11.64
C ASP A 239 5.19 5.57 -11.92
N TYR A 240 4.45 6.68 -12.01
CA TYR A 240 5.03 8.02 -12.17
C TYR A 240 6.02 8.36 -11.05
N ASN A 241 5.66 8.09 -9.81
CA ASN A 241 6.48 8.39 -8.64
C ASN A 241 7.71 7.47 -8.50
N VAL A 242 7.60 6.21 -8.90
CA VAL A 242 8.78 5.33 -9.03
C VAL A 242 9.73 5.90 -10.08
N GLY A 243 9.23 6.31 -11.25
CA GLY A 243 10.02 6.99 -12.28
C GLY A 243 10.74 8.23 -11.75
N LYS A 244 10.03 9.07 -10.98
CA LYS A 244 10.59 10.28 -10.35
C LYS A 244 11.76 9.97 -9.41
N LEU A 245 11.65 8.92 -8.59
CA LEU A 245 12.74 8.47 -7.72
C LEU A 245 13.93 7.95 -8.53
N LEU A 246 13.68 7.11 -9.55
CA LEU A 246 14.74 6.57 -10.41
C LEU A 246 15.46 7.67 -11.18
N ASP A 247 14.75 8.66 -11.68
CA ASP A 247 15.33 9.83 -12.35
C ASP A 247 16.21 10.66 -11.39
N TYR A 248 15.77 10.84 -10.16
CA TYR A 248 16.59 11.49 -9.13
C TYR A 248 17.88 10.70 -8.87
N LEU A 249 17.80 9.39 -8.66
CA LEU A 249 18.97 8.55 -8.43
C LEU A 249 19.93 8.57 -9.63
N LYS A 250 19.40 8.54 -10.85
CA LYS A 250 20.19 8.61 -12.09
C LYS A 250 20.91 9.96 -12.21
N LYS A 251 20.21 11.08 -12.01
CA LYS A 251 20.79 12.43 -12.06
C LYS A 251 21.90 12.64 -11.05
N ASN A 252 21.82 11.97 -9.92
CA ASN A 252 22.81 12.05 -8.84
C ASN A 252 23.84 10.91 -8.86
N HIS A 253 23.95 10.19 -9.98
CA HIS A 253 24.91 9.09 -10.19
C HIS A 253 24.85 7.98 -9.13
N LYS A 254 23.67 7.77 -8.54
CA LYS A 254 23.45 6.75 -7.50
C LYS A 254 22.80 5.47 -8.06
N LEU A 255 22.11 5.55 -9.21
CA LEU A 255 21.29 4.45 -9.73
C LEU A 255 22.13 3.22 -10.11
N ASP A 256 23.29 3.40 -10.75
CA ASP A 256 24.12 2.30 -11.25
C ASP A 256 24.68 1.41 -10.14
N ASN A 257 24.77 1.94 -8.91
CA ASN A 257 25.19 1.19 -7.71
C ASN A 257 24.04 1.02 -6.70
N THR A 258 22.82 0.96 -7.18
CA THR A 258 21.63 0.78 -6.33
C THR A 258 20.84 -0.45 -6.79
N LEU A 259 20.65 -1.41 -5.88
CA LEU A 259 19.72 -2.50 -6.10
C LEU A 259 18.30 -1.98 -5.91
N VAL A 260 17.51 -1.97 -6.98
CA VAL A 260 16.10 -1.58 -6.95
C VAL A 260 15.22 -2.84 -6.94
N MET A 261 14.39 -2.97 -5.92
CA MET A 261 13.42 -4.06 -5.80
C MET A 261 12.00 -3.49 -5.80
N PHE A 262 11.16 -3.96 -6.71
CA PHE A 262 9.75 -3.61 -6.77
C PHE A 262 8.91 -4.86 -6.49
N LEU A 263 7.98 -4.75 -5.54
CA LEU A 263 7.12 -5.86 -5.13
C LEU A 263 5.77 -5.37 -4.61
N SER A 264 4.79 -6.26 -4.57
CA SER A 264 3.54 -6.08 -3.82
C SER A 264 3.63 -6.84 -2.49
N ASP A 265 3.12 -6.25 -1.41
CA ASP A 265 3.07 -6.90 -0.10
C ASP A 265 2.05 -8.04 -0.04
N ASN A 266 0.94 -7.90 -0.78
CA ASN A 266 -0.11 -8.91 -0.94
C ASN A 266 -0.90 -8.67 -2.23
N GLY A 267 -1.80 -9.59 -2.54
CA GLY A 267 -2.76 -9.44 -3.64
C GLY A 267 -3.94 -8.55 -3.29
N ALA A 268 -4.93 -8.50 -4.19
CA ALA A 268 -6.15 -7.72 -4.00
C ALA A 268 -6.96 -8.21 -2.79
N CYS A 269 -7.61 -7.27 -2.10
CA CYS A 269 -8.42 -7.56 -0.92
C CYS A 269 -9.78 -8.15 -1.32
N ALA A 270 -10.04 -9.36 -0.87
CA ALA A 270 -11.32 -10.05 -1.07
C ALA A 270 -12.29 -9.90 0.12
N GLU A 271 -11.90 -9.18 1.17
CA GLU A 271 -12.73 -8.99 2.36
C GLU A 271 -13.87 -8.00 2.07
N PRO A 272 -15.12 -8.29 2.52
CA PRO A 272 -16.22 -7.34 2.39
C PRO A 272 -15.97 -6.05 3.18
N TYR A 273 -16.20 -4.90 2.56
CA TYR A 273 -15.97 -3.60 3.19
C TYR A 273 -16.73 -3.42 4.52
N ALA A 274 -17.98 -3.91 4.58
CA ALA A 274 -18.81 -3.81 5.78
C ALA A 274 -18.21 -4.55 6.99
N GLU A 275 -17.48 -5.64 6.74
CA GLU A 275 -16.82 -6.44 7.78
C GLU A 275 -15.53 -5.79 8.29
N LEU A 276 -14.95 -4.87 7.53
CA LEU A 276 -13.75 -4.13 7.90
C LEU A 276 -14.05 -2.90 8.79
N GLY A 277 -15.25 -2.80 9.35
CA GLY A 277 -15.66 -1.68 10.18
C GLY A 277 -15.79 -0.38 9.39
N GLY A 278 -16.24 -0.50 8.16
CA GLY A 278 -16.37 0.60 7.21
C GLY A 278 -17.19 1.75 7.76
N GLY A 279 -16.52 2.77 8.25
CA GLY A 279 -17.09 4.08 8.45
C GLY A 279 -17.57 4.66 7.13
N LYS A 280 -18.32 5.75 7.17
CA LYS A 280 -18.74 6.47 5.96
C LYS A 280 -17.48 6.83 5.16
N VAL A 281 -17.28 6.18 4.04
CA VAL A 281 -16.37 6.69 3.02
C VAL A 281 -17.11 7.79 2.31
N SER A 282 -17.05 8.96 2.87
CA SER A 282 -17.61 10.18 2.28
C SER A 282 -16.71 10.73 1.18
N GLU A 283 -15.94 9.86 0.51
CA GLU A 283 -14.80 10.40 -0.20
C GLU A 283 -15.01 10.30 -1.70
N ILE A 284 -14.79 11.32 -2.19
CA ILE A 284 -14.98 12.14 -3.37
C ILE A 284 -14.80 11.38 -4.70
N ASN A 285 -13.93 10.40 -4.80
CA ASN A 285 -13.60 9.77 -6.09
C ASN A 285 -14.19 8.36 -6.27
N ASP A 286 -15.08 7.93 -5.40
CA ASP A 286 -15.84 6.70 -5.61
C ASP A 286 -17.35 6.91 -5.49
N PRO A 287 -18.01 7.50 -6.49
CA PRO A 287 -19.45 7.72 -6.48
C PRO A 287 -20.24 6.41 -6.46
N ALA A 288 -19.62 5.28 -6.78
CA ALA A 288 -20.24 3.98 -6.74
C ALA A 288 -20.07 3.27 -5.38
N CYS A 289 -19.39 3.88 -4.42
CA CYS A 289 -19.13 3.29 -3.09
C CYS A 289 -20.41 2.90 -2.34
N SER A 290 -21.51 3.57 -2.61
CA SER A 290 -22.84 3.24 -2.08
C SER A 290 -23.57 2.14 -2.85
N VAL A 291 -23.09 1.76 -4.02
CA VAL A 291 -23.78 0.86 -4.95
C VAL A 291 -23.02 -0.47 -5.14
N PHE A 292 -21.69 -0.37 -5.20
CA PHE A 292 -20.82 -1.53 -5.29
C PHE A 292 -19.79 -1.44 -4.17
N PRO A 293 -19.61 -2.47 -3.35
CA PRO A 293 -18.56 -2.46 -2.34
C PRO A 293 -17.20 -2.30 -3.04
N SER A 294 -16.39 -1.38 -2.55
CA SER A 294 -15.01 -1.18 -3.04
C SER A 294 -14.07 -2.31 -2.62
N TYR A 295 -14.59 -3.25 -1.89
CA TYR A 295 -13.95 -4.45 -1.40
C TYR A 295 -14.84 -5.68 -1.62
N GLY A 296 -14.27 -6.83 -1.42
CA GLY A 296 -14.94 -8.08 -1.56
C GLY A 296 -14.42 -8.88 -2.74
N ARG A 297 -14.85 -10.14 -2.83
CA ARG A 297 -14.33 -11.11 -3.79
C ARG A 297 -14.50 -10.65 -5.24
N ALA A 298 -15.66 -10.10 -5.55
CA ALA A 298 -15.95 -9.57 -6.89
C ALA A 298 -15.01 -8.43 -7.27
N TRP A 299 -14.81 -7.45 -6.36
CA TRP A 299 -13.89 -6.34 -6.60
C TRP A 299 -12.44 -6.80 -6.72
N ALA A 300 -12.00 -7.77 -5.90
CA ALA A 300 -10.66 -8.33 -5.98
C ALA A 300 -10.36 -8.94 -7.36
N GLN A 301 -11.35 -9.54 -8.00
CA GLN A 301 -11.21 -10.03 -9.37
C GLN A 301 -11.12 -8.89 -10.39
N VAL A 302 -11.96 -7.86 -10.25
CA VAL A 302 -11.99 -6.69 -11.15
C VAL A 302 -10.72 -5.87 -11.03
N SER A 303 -10.21 -5.64 -9.82
CA SER A 303 -8.98 -4.88 -9.61
C SER A 303 -7.71 -5.56 -10.12
N ASN A 304 -7.81 -6.80 -10.54
CA ASN A 304 -6.75 -7.52 -11.23
C ASN A 304 -6.85 -7.42 -12.78
N THR A 305 -7.73 -6.58 -13.29
CA THR A 305 -7.89 -6.37 -14.75
C THR A 305 -7.02 -5.27 -15.33
#